data_1b85a8905d329f2a59e29bac13c893cd
#
_entry.id   1b85a8905d329f2a59e29bac13c893cd
#
_cell.length_a   1.000
_cell.length_b   1.000
_cell.length_c   1.000
_cell.angle_alpha   90.00
_cell.angle_beta   90.00
_cell.angle_gamma   90.00
#
_symmetry.space_group_name_H-M   'P 1'
#
loop_
_entity.id
_entity.type
_entity.pdbx_description
1 polymer ?
#
loop_
_entity_poly.entity_id
_entity_poly.type
_entity_poly.pdbx_seq_one_letter_code
_entity_poly.pdbx_strand_id
1 'polypeptide(L)'
;EELDRWVRREIARIPRNDRKLATAHDAFAYFCKDYQFMAFPVQGVNREQSPDSLELATMIGELKRNHIVALFPEKESNPKILATLTTDTGILLAKPLIADGTNVDTYAEMVHHNINAIVAALAVKP
;
A
#
# COMPACT_ATOMS: atom_id res chain seq x y z
N GLU A 1 -2.45 20.32 14.87
CA GLU A 1 -2.23 19.13 15.68
C GLU A 1 -0.88 18.50 15.39
N GLU A 2 -0.17 18.08 16.43
CA GLU A 2 1.20 17.58 16.26
C GLU A 2 1.28 16.33 15.39
N LEU A 3 0.34 15.40 15.56
CA LEU A 3 0.33 14.17 14.78
C LEU A 3 0.14 14.48 13.29
N ASP A 4 -0.81 15.34 12.96
CA ASP A 4 -1.06 15.73 11.58
C ASP A 4 0.16 16.42 10.96
N ARG A 5 0.83 17.29 11.71
CA ARG A 5 2.05 17.97 11.23
C ARG A 5 3.16 16.97 10.96
N TRP A 6 3.32 15.98 11.85
CA TRP A 6 4.32 14.94 11.67
C TRP A 6 4.04 14.13 10.41
N VAL A 7 2.77 13.71 10.22
CA VAL A 7 2.36 12.95 9.04
C VAL A 7 2.69 13.72 7.77
N ARG A 8 2.33 14.99 7.71
CA ARG A 8 2.57 15.81 6.52
C ARG A 8 4.06 15.99 6.23
N ARG A 9 4.88 16.14 7.26
CA ARG A 9 6.33 16.21 7.08
C ARG A 9 6.90 14.92 6.51
N GLU A 10 6.42 13.78 7.01
CA GLU A 10 6.90 12.49 6.52
C GLU A 10 6.46 12.25 5.08
N ILE A 11 5.22 12.58 4.75
CA ILE A 11 4.71 12.43 3.39
C ILE A 11 5.48 13.32 2.41
N ALA A 12 5.92 14.49 2.86
CA ALA A 12 6.70 15.39 2.00
C ALA A 12 7.99 14.76 1.48
N ARG A 13 8.47 13.69 2.12
CA ARG A 13 9.63 12.92 1.67
C ARG A 13 9.35 12.03 0.47
N ILE A 14 8.08 11.83 0.13
CA ILE A 14 7.67 10.97 -0.98
C ILE A 14 7.45 11.85 -2.22
N PRO A 15 8.10 11.55 -3.37
CA PRO A 15 7.82 12.29 -4.59
C PRO A 15 6.33 12.25 -4.94
N ARG A 16 5.80 13.35 -5.46
CA ARG A 16 4.37 13.44 -5.75
C ARG A 16 3.87 12.34 -6.67
N ASN A 17 4.65 11.98 -7.66
CA ASN A 17 4.28 10.92 -8.60
C ASN A 17 4.23 9.54 -7.96
N ASP A 18 4.85 9.38 -6.79
CA ASP A 18 4.88 8.10 -6.08
C ASP A 18 3.90 8.04 -4.92
N ARG A 19 3.04 9.06 -4.77
CA ARG A 19 2.02 9.07 -3.72
C ARG A 19 0.80 8.26 -4.15
N LYS A 20 1.04 6.98 -4.34
CA LYS A 20 0.05 5.99 -4.76
C LYS A 20 0.05 4.86 -3.74
N LEU A 21 -1.13 4.52 -3.25
CA LEU A 21 -1.28 3.51 -2.22
C LEU A 21 -1.99 2.30 -2.80
N ALA A 22 -1.19 1.31 -3.22
CA ALA A 22 -1.73 0.05 -3.71
C ALA A 22 -1.92 -0.89 -2.53
N THR A 23 -3.16 -1.26 -2.26
CA THR A 23 -3.53 -2.07 -1.11
C THR A 23 -4.39 -3.25 -1.55
N ALA A 24 -4.57 -4.22 -0.64
CA ALA A 24 -5.35 -5.42 -0.95
C ALA A 24 -6.84 -5.14 -1.07
N HIS A 25 -7.34 -4.11 -0.39
CA HIS A 25 -8.73 -3.66 -0.55
C HIS A 25 -8.83 -2.18 -0.19
N ASP A 26 -9.98 -1.59 -0.49
CA ASP A 26 -10.18 -0.14 -0.32
C ASP A 26 -10.51 0.22 1.13
N ALA A 27 -9.49 0.16 2.00
CA ALA A 27 -9.63 0.47 3.42
C ALA A 27 -9.05 1.83 3.81
N PHE A 28 -8.38 2.52 2.87
CA PHE A 28 -7.63 3.73 3.18
C PHE A 28 -8.08 4.93 2.36
N ALA A 29 -9.35 4.94 1.95
CA ALA A 29 -9.89 6.02 1.11
C ALA A 29 -9.78 7.39 1.79
N TYR A 30 -10.08 7.46 3.10
CA TYR A 30 -9.98 8.71 3.84
C TYR A 30 -8.56 9.23 3.92
N PHE A 31 -7.61 8.34 4.19
CA PHE A 31 -6.21 8.69 4.22
C PHE A 31 -5.76 9.26 2.88
N CYS A 32 -6.10 8.57 1.79
CA CYS A 32 -5.70 9.00 0.46
C CYS A 32 -6.29 10.36 0.11
N LYS A 33 -7.53 10.60 0.48
CA LYS A 33 -8.18 11.88 0.24
C LYS A 33 -7.53 13.00 1.05
N ASP A 34 -7.28 12.76 2.33
CA ASP A 34 -6.75 13.78 3.23
C ASP A 34 -5.31 14.18 2.90
N TYR A 35 -4.51 13.23 2.41
CA TYR A 35 -3.09 13.47 2.15
C TYR A 35 -2.73 13.41 0.67
N GLN A 36 -3.73 13.45 -0.20
CA GLN A 36 -3.55 13.54 -1.65
C GLN A 36 -2.79 12.37 -2.25
N PHE A 37 -3.08 11.19 -1.75
CA PHE A 37 -2.60 9.93 -2.36
C PHE A 37 -3.65 9.42 -3.34
N MET A 38 -3.18 8.72 -4.35
CA MET A 38 -4.07 7.98 -5.25
C MET A 38 -4.25 6.57 -4.71
N ALA A 39 -5.50 6.17 -4.50
CA ALA A 39 -5.81 4.85 -3.99
C ALA A 39 -5.91 3.84 -5.14
N PHE A 40 -5.22 2.70 -4.99
CA PHE A 40 -5.26 1.60 -5.95
C PHE A 40 -5.58 0.30 -5.21
N PRO A 41 -6.85 0.02 -4.91
CA PRO A 41 -7.17 -1.29 -4.33
C PRO A 41 -6.99 -2.38 -5.39
N VAL A 42 -6.15 -3.36 -5.08
CA VAL A 42 -5.83 -4.45 -6.00
C VAL A 42 -6.76 -5.62 -5.72
N GLN A 43 -7.74 -5.79 -6.57
CA GLN A 43 -8.75 -6.82 -6.39
C GLN A 43 -8.18 -8.22 -6.56
N GLY A 44 -8.63 -9.14 -5.73
CA GLY A 44 -8.25 -10.54 -5.83
C GLY A 44 -7.02 -10.95 -5.04
N VAL A 45 -6.31 -9.99 -4.42
CA VAL A 45 -5.11 -10.31 -3.64
C VAL A 45 -5.44 -11.14 -2.40
N ASN A 46 -6.66 -10.97 -1.87
CA ASN A 46 -7.09 -11.70 -0.67
C ASN A 46 -7.84 -13.00 -0.96
N ARG A 47 -7.90 -13.43 -2.23
CA ARG A 47 -8.58 -14.66 -2.58
C ARG A 47 -7.84 -15.88 -2.06
N GLU A 48 -8.59 -16.90 -1.65
CA GLU A 48 -8.01 -18.18 -1.25
C GLU A 48 -7.43 -18.92 -2.44
N GLN A 49 -8.09 -18.80 -3.58
CA GLN A 49 -7.64 -19.45 -4.82
C GLN A 49 -6.89 -18.43 -5.68
N SER A 50 -5.84 -18.92 -6.33
CA SER A 50 -5.11 -18.07 -7.26
C SER A 50 -5.97 -17.69 -8.43
N PRO A 51 -5.87 -16.44 -8.92
CA PRO A 51 -6.57 -16.03 -10.13
C PRO A 51 -6.07 -16.80 -11.33
N ASP A 52 -6.87 -16.88 -12.38
CA ASP A 52 -6.40 -17.51 -13.61
C ASP A 52 -5.35 -16.62 -14.31
N SER A 53 -4.76 -17.13 -15.39
CA SER A 53 -3.69 -16.44 -16.10
C SER A 53 -4.12 -15.07 -16.65
N LEU A 54 -5.35 -14.97 -17.13
CA LEU A 54 -5.87 -13.73 -17.68
C LEU A 54 -6.08 -12.69 -16.57
N GLU A 55 -6.68 -13.10 -15.46
CA GLU A 55 -6.88 -12.21 -14.32
C GLU A 55 -5.55 -11.71 -13.77
N LEU A 56 -4.57 -12.60 -13.66
CA LEU A 56 -3.25 -12.27 -13.17
C LEU A 56 -2.54 -11.28 -14.10
N ALA A 57 -2.64 -11.52 -15.41
CA ALA A 57 -2.07 -10.60 -16.40
C ALA A 57 -2.71 -9.21 -16.32
N THR A 58 -4.00 -9.15 -16.06
CA THR A 58 -4.71 -7.89 -15.89
C THR A 58 -4.21 -7.13 -14.67
N MET A 59 -4.04 -7.83 -13.54
CA MET A 59 -3.51 -7.23 -12.31
C MET A 59 -2.11 -6.66 -12.55
N ILE A 60 -1.24 -7.44 -13.17
CA ILE A 60 0.13 -7.03 -13.47
C ILE A 60 0.14 -5.80 -14.38
N GLY A 61 -0.68 -5.81 -15.42
CA GLY A 61 -0.80 -4.70 -16.36
C GLY A 61 -1.26 -3.41 -15.69
N GLU A 62 -2.23 -3.50 -14.78
CA GLU A 62 -2.71 -2.33 -14.04
C GLU A 62 -1.59 -1.73 -13.18
N LEU A 63 -0.85 -2.57 -12.46
CA LEU A 63 0.23 -2.10 -11.61
C LEU A 63 1.33 -1.42 -12.42
N LYS A 64 1.71 -2.00 -13.54
CA LYS A 64 2.73 -1.41 -14.42
C LYS A 64 2.28 -0.12 -15.08
N ARG A 65 1.04 -0.10 -15.56
CA ARG A 65 0.48 1.07 -16.25
C ARG A 65 0.43 2.29 -15.33
N ASN A 66 0.16 2.07 -14.06
CA ASN A 66 0.03 3.14 -13.08
C ASN A 66 1.34 3.45 -12.34
N HIS A 67 2.44 2.83 -12.76
CA HIS A 67 3.77 3.07 -12.17
C HIS A 67 3.77 2.88 -10.66
N ILE A 68 3.17 1.79 -10.19
CA ILE A 68 3.11 1.48 -8.76
C ILE A 68 4.49 1.03 -8.29
N VAL A 69 4.98 1.64 -7.20
CA VAL A 69 6.31 1.35 -6.64
C VAL A 69 6.26 0.23 -5.62
N ALA A 70 5.20 0.19 -4.80
CA ALA A 70 5.09 -0.77 -3.72
C ALA A 70 3.65 -1.21 -3.53
N LEU A 71 3.48 -2.45 -3.09
CA LEU A 71 2.19 -3.03 -2.74
C LEU A 71 2.16 -3.24 -1.22
N PHE A 72 1.12 -2.77 -0.58
CA PHE A 72 0.93 -2.86 0.87
C PHE A 72 -0.10 -3.94 1.17
N PRO A 73 0.34 -5.15 1.56
CA PRO A 73 -0.59 -6.24 1.78
C PRO A 73 -1.32 -6.09 3.11
N GLU A 74 -2.28 -6.95 3.32
CA GLU A 74 -2.90 -7.14 4.62
C GLU A 74 -2.46 -8.49 5.17
N LYS A 75 -2.77 -8.71 6.43
CA LYS A 75 -2.46 -9.97 7.08
C LYS A 75 -3.12 -11.16 6.36
N GLU A 76 -4.32 -10.93 5.83
CA GLU A 76 -5.12 -11.96 5.16
C GLU A 76 -4.77 -12.13 3.68
N SER A 77 -3.86 -11.34 3.14
CA SER A 77 -3.51 -11.41 1.72
C SER A 77 -2.87 -12.76 1.37
N ASN A 78 -3.19 -13.26 0.18
CA ASN A 78 -2.66 -14.55 -0.28
C ASN A 78 -1.18 -14.41 -0.65
N PRO A 79 -0.27 -15.07 0.08
CA PRO A 79 1.17 -14.90 -0.17
C PRO A 79 1.62 -15.38 -1.54
N LYS A 80 0.93 -16.35 -2.14
CA LYS A 80 1.27 -16.83 -3.49
C LYS A 80 0.97 -15.78 -4.54
N ILE A 81 -0.17 -15.09 -4.42
CA ILE A 81 -0.53 -14.02 -5.33
C ILE A 81 0.44 -12.86 -5.17
N LEU A 82 0.75 -12.48 -3.93
CA LEU A 82 1.70 -11.40 -3.65
C LEU A 82 3.08 -11.69 -4.25
N ALA A 83 3.56 -12.93 -4.08
CA ALA A 83 4.87 -13.31 -4.60
C ALA A 83 4.90 -13.20 -6.12
N THR A 84 3.85 -13.67 -6.80
CA THR A 84 3.77 -13.60 -8.26
C THR A 84 3.74 -12.14 -8.74
N LEU A 85 2.93 -11.32 -8.11
CA LEU A 85 2.83 -9.90 -8.51
C LEU A 85 4.15 -9.17 -8.34
N THR A 86 4.84 -9.37 -7.22
CA THR A 86 6.10 -8.68 -6.96
C THR A 86 7.23 -9.19 -7.85
N THR A 87 7.28 -10.50 -8.11
CA THR A 87 8.29 -11.08 -8.99
C THR A 87 8.15 -10.59 -10.42
N ASP A 88 6.91 -10.60 -10.95
CA ASP A 88 6.68 -10.28 -12.36
C ASP A 88 6.72 -8.77 -12.63
N THR A 89 6.47 -7.93 -11.64
CA THR A 89 6.45 -6.47 -11.83
C THR A 89 7.70 -5.77 -11.30
N GLY A 90 8.46 -6.41 -10.42
CA GLY A 90 9.55 -5.76 -9.71
C GLY A 90 9.09 -4.78 -8.62
N ILE A 91 7.81 -4.77 -8.31
CA ILE A 91 7.24 -3.90 -7.27
C ILE A 91 7.68 -4.38 -5.90
N LEU A 92 7.99 -3.46 -5.00
CA LEU A 92 8.36 -3.77 -3.63
C LEU A 92 7.15 -4.26 -2.85
N LEU A 93 7.32 -5.35 -2.11
CA LEU A 93 6.31 -5.79 -1.16
C LEU A 93 6.59 -5.10 0.18
N ALA A 94 5.76 -4.15 0.55
CA ALA A 94 5.93 -3.38 1.76
C ALA A 94 5.34 -4.09 2.98
N LYS A 95 5.61 -3.54 4.16
CA LYS A 95 5.01 -4.07 5.39
C LYS A 95 3.50 -3.84 5.37
N PRO A 96 2.72 -4.76 5.95
CA PRO A 96 1.27 -4.59 6.02
C PRO A 96 0.88 -3.33 6.77
N LEU A 97 -0.17 -2.67 6.27
CA LEU A 97 -0.77 -1.53 6.95
C LEU A 97 -1.87 -2.00 7.89
N ILE A 98 -2.19 -1.18 8.87
CA ILE A 98 -3.23 -1.48 9.86
C ILE A 98 -4.44 -0.62 9.54
N ALA A 99 -5.54 -1.27 9.15
CA ALA A 99 -6.78 -0.58 8.78
C ALA A 99 -7.69 -0.31 9.98
N ASP A 100 -7.53 -1.07 11.05
CA ASP A 100 -8.32 -0.91 12.28
C ASP A 100 -7.37 -0.93 13.48
N GLY A 101 -7.90 -0.85 14.68
CA GLY A 101 -7.09 -0.79 15.89
C GLY A 101 -6.51 -2.12 16.36
N THR A 102 -6.61 -3.17 15.58
CA THR A 102 -6.11 -4.48 15.93
C THR A 102 -4.58 -4.48 16.05
N ASN A 103 -4.06 -5.01 17.15
CA ASN A 103 -2.62 -5.12 17.39
C ASN A 103 -1.91 -3.80 17.72
N VAL A 104 -2.67 -2.72 17.93
CA VAL A 104 -2.13 -1.45 18.42
C VAL A 104 -3.06 -0.89 19.49
N ASP A 105 -2.50 -0.15 20.43
CA ASP A 105 -3.26 0.33 21.57
C ASP A 105 -3.94 1.67 21.32
N THR A 106 -3.42 2.48 20.40
CA THR A 106 -3.92 3.82 20.16
C THR A 106 -4.01 4.15 18.68
N TYR A 107 -4.83 5.14 18.36
CA TYR A 107 -4.92 5.68 17.01
C TYR A 107 -3.57 6.22 16.56
N ALA A 108 -2.86 6.93 17.45
CA ALA A 108 -1.55 7.49 17.12
C ALA A 108 -0.54 6.40 16.77
N GLU A 109 -0.54 5.29 17.49
CA GLU A 109 0.34 4.16 17.18
C GLU A 109 0.05 3.56 15.81
N MET A 110 -1.24 3.42 15.48
CA MET A 110 -1.66 2.94 14.16
C MET A 110 -1.15 3.87 13.06
N VAL A 111 -1.34 5.16 13.23
CA VAL A 111 -0.90 6.17 12.25
C VAL A 111 0.62 6.14 12.10
N HIS A 112 1.36 6.08 13.21
CA HIS A 112 2.82 6.00 13.15
C HIS A 112 3.28 4.75 12.41
N HIS A 113 2.69 3.60 12.71
CA HIS A 113 3.03 2.35 12.02
C HIS A 113 2.83 2.48 10.52
N ASN A 114 1.65 2.97 10.12
CA ASN A 114 1.29 3.06 8.71
C ASN A 114 2.17 4.08 7.96
N ILE A 115 2.39 5.24 8.55
CA ILE A 115 3.22 6.27 7.91
C ILE A 115 4.67 5.79 7.78
N ASN A 116 5.21 5.15 8.80
CA ASN A 116 6.57 4.62 8.72
C ASN A 116 6.70 3.57 7.63
N ALA A 117 5.70 2.69 7.49
CA ALA A 117 5.71 1.67 6.44
C ALA A 117 5.61 2.30 5.05
N ILE A 118 4.75 3.28 4.87
CA ILE A 118 4.55 3.97 3.59
C ILE A 118 5.82 4.73 3.19
N VAL A 119 6.39 5.49 4.11
CA VAL A 119 7.60 6.27 3.84
C VAL A 119 8.79 5.36 3.54
N ALA A 120 8.94 4.27 4.30
CA ALA A 120 10.03 3.32 4.05
C ALA A 120 9.96 2.73 2.65
N ALA A 121 8.76 2.53 2.12
CA ALA A 121 8.56 1.93 0.80
C ALA A 121 8.63 2.95 -0.34
N LEU A 122 8.14 4.17 -0.13
CA LEU A 122 7.91 5.13 -1.21
C LEU A 122 8.86 6.33 -1.20
N ALA A 123 9.49 6.67 -0.08
CA ALA A 123 10.34 7.84 -0.02
C ALA A 123 11.63 7.63 -0.82
N VAL A 124 12.14 8.71 -1.38
CA VAL A 124 13.43 8.70 -2.04
C VAL A 124 14.51 8.47 -0.98
N LYS A 125 15.37 7.49 -1.20
CA LYS A 125 16.49 7.22 -0.31
C LYS A 125 17.67 8.12 -0.67
N PRO A 126 18.34 8.66 0.36
CA PRO A 126 19.53 9.49 0.11
C PRO A 126 20.67 8.68 -0.51
#